data_89d30b5f5a27013052ce75d9e1bbfcba
#
_entry.id   89d30b5f5a27013052ce75d9e1bbfcba
#
_cell.length_a   1.000
_cell.length_b   1.000
_cell.length_c   1.000
_cell.angle_alpha   90.00
_cell.angle_beta   90.00
_cell.angle_gamma   90.00
#
_symmetry.space_group_name_H-M   'P 1'
#
loop_
_entity.id
_entity.type
_entity.pdbx_description
1 polymer ?
#
loop_
_entity_poly.entity_id
_entity_poly.type
_entity_poly.pdbx_seq_one_letter_code
_entity_poly.pdbx_strand_id
1 'polypeptide(L)'
;RSNSGFFYVVPHSISDLKQKQSDLKNKQEEILFKISKEISSLFEKNLLFMKYINKEFDRFDHYQSRLFFSKINDKNFILPSKNNVNKLVDFCHPALHNAKPISIDFTKSVVMITGVNAGGKTMMLKSILTAVFLSKYLIPYKAHHDTTVTNFKSINAVLDDPQSVK
;
A
#
# COMPACT_ATOMS: atom_id res chain seq x y z
N ARG A 1 -50.96 7.40 43.60
CA ARG A 1 -52.43 7.18 43.84
C ARG A 1 -53.19 7.53 42.56
N SER A 2 -53.52 6.52 41.73
CA SER A 2 -54.72 6.46 40.89
C SER A 2 -54.89 5.02 40.51
N ASN A 3 -55.66 4.29 41.31
CA ASN A 3 -56.19 3.00 40.93
C ASN A 3 -57.26 3.23 39.85
N SER A 4 -56.85 3.27 38.61
CA SER A 4 -57.76 3.02 37.50
C SER A 4 -57.93 1.55 37.38
N GLY A 5 -59.11 1.06 37.82
CA GLY A 5 -59.48 -0.35 37.86
C GLY A 5 -59.66 -0.99 36.49
N PHE A 6 -58.75 -0.81 35.58
CA PHE A 6 -58.72 -1.45 34.27
C PHE A 6 -57.78 -2.63 34.29
N PHE A 7 -58.32 -3.82 34.07
CA PHE A 7 -57.53 -5.03 33.86
C PHE A 7 -57.40 -5.30 32.37
N TYR A 8 -56.17 -5.47 31.92
CA TYR A 8 -55.92 -5.94 30.56
C TYR A 8 -56.08 -7.43 30.51
N VAL A 9 -57.11 -7.87 29.81
CA VAL A 9 -57.35 -9.30 29.54
C VAL A 9 -56.85 -9.65 28.17
N VAL A 10 -55.90 -10.58 28.09
CA VAL A 10 -55.43 -11.13 26.81
C VAL A 10 -56.27 -12.33 26.46
N PRO A 11 -57.04 -12.33 25.37
CA PRO A 11 -57.79 -13.51 24.93
C PRO A 11 -56.87 -14.72 24.72
N HIS A 12 -57.32 -15.92 25.04
CA HIS A 12 -56.56 -17.17 24.87
C HIS A 12 -56.02 -17.33 23.45
N SER A 13 -56.82 -17.01 22.44
CA SER A 13 -56.40 -17.04 21.03
C SER A 13 -55.19 -16.16 20.72
N ILE A 14 -55.06 -14.98 21.36
CA ILE A 14 -53.92 -14.10 21.21
C ILE A 14 -52.69 -14.67 21.93
N SER A 15 -52.89 -15.30 23.09
CA SER A 15 -51.82 -15.98 23.82
C SER A 15 -51.23 -17.12 22.99
N ASP A 16 -52.10 -17.97 22.39
CA ASP A 16 -51.70 -19.09 21.54
C ASP A 16 -50.92 -18.61 20.29
N LEU A 17 -51.37 -17.53 19.67
CA LEU A 17 -50.67 -16.93 18.51
C LEU A 17 -49.31 -16.37 18.89
N LYS A 18 -49.19 -15.70 20.04
CA LYS A 18 -47.91 -15.23 20.56
C LYS A 18 -46.95 -16.38 20.88
N GLN A 19 -47.45 -17.46 21.43
CA GLN A 19 -46.66 -18.66 21.68
C GLN A 19 -46.14 -19.25 20.36
N LYS A 20 -47.03 -19.46 19.37
CA LYS A 20 -46.63 -19.94 18.05
C LYS A 20 -45.60 -19.02 17.36
N GLN A 21 -45.77 -17.70 17.48
CA GLN A 21 -44.80 -16.74 16.96
C GLN A 21 -43.43 -16.87 17.63
N SER A 22 -43.43 -17.04 18.98
CA SER A 22 -42.20 -17.27 19.74
C SER A 22 -41.51 -18.56 19.32
N ASP A 23 -42.28 -19.66 19.18
CA ASP A 23 -41.74 -20.96 18.77
C ASP A 23 -41.15 -20.93 17.37
N LEU A 24 -41.79 -20.23 16.43
CA LEU A 24 -41.28 -20.04 15.07
C LEU A 24 -40.00 -19.20 15.07
N LYS A 25 -39.95 -18.15 15.89
CA LYS A 25 -38.74 -17.32 16.03
C LYS A 25 -37.59 -18.13 16.61
N ASN A 26 -37.83 -18.91 17.64
CA ASN A 26 -36.83 -19.80 18.22
C ASN A 26 -36.30 -20.82 17.20
N LYS A 27 -37.19 -21.42 16.40
CA LYS A 27 -36.79 -22.32 15.31
C LYS A 27 -35.93 -21.61 14.25
N GLN A 28 -36.30 -20.40 13.88
CA GLN A 28 -35.50 -19.58 12.95
C GLN A 28 -34.11 -19.32 13.50
N GLU A 29 -34.00 -18.92 14.75
CA GLU A 29 -32.72 -18.67 15.42
C GLU A 29 -31.86 -19.94 15.50
N GLU A 30 -32.49 -21.09 15.78
CA GLU A 30 -31.80 -22.39 15.81
C GLU A 30 -31.24 -22.79 14.44
N ILE A 31 -32.00 -22.57 13.35
CA ILE A 31 -31.55 -22.84 11.99
C ILE A 31 -30.38 -21.90 11.61
N LEU A 32 -30.52 -20.61 11.90
CA LEU A 32 -29.45 -19.63 11.65
C LEU A 32 -28.16 -19.96 12.41
N PHE A 33 -28.33 -20.42 13.68
CA PHE A 33 -27.16 -20.83 14.48
C PHE A 33 -26.48 -22.06 13.88
N LYS A 34 -27.24 -23.08 13.42
CA LYS A 34 -26.66 -24.25 12.76
C LYS A 34 -25.86 -23.87 11.50
N ILE A 35 -26.48 -23.05 10.63
CA ILE A 35 -25.81 -22.57 9.41
C ILE A 35 -24.55 -21.78 9.75
N SER A 36 -24.63 -20.85 10.70
CA SER A 36 -23.49 -20.05 11.13
C SER A 36 -22.36 -20.91 11.69
N LYS A 37 -22.67 -21.93 12.44
CA LYS A 37 -21.71 -22.89 13.00
C LYS A 37 -20.98 -23.68 11.88
N GLU A 38 -21.76 -24.17 10.89
CA GLU A 38 -21.20 -24.90 9.76
C GLU A 38 -20.23 -24.01 8.93
N ILE A 39 -20.65 -22.77 8.62
CA ILE A 39 -19.83 -21.80 7.90
C ILE A 39 -18.56 -21.46 8.72
N SER A 40 -18.70 -21.21 10.01
CA SER A 40 -17.57 -20.92 10.89
C SER A 40 -16.55 -22.07 10.93
N SER A 41 -17.05 -23.31 11.02
CA SER A 41 -16.19 -24.49 10.97
C SER A 41 -15.44 -24.62 9.62
N LEU A 42 -16.12 -24.29 8.52
CA LEU A 42 -15.50 -24.29 7.19
C LEU A 42 -14.39 -23.24 7.11
N PHE A 43 -14.61 -22.03 7.62
CA PHE A 43 -13.61 -20.97 7.67
C PHE A 43 -12.44 -21.33 8.57
N GLU A 44 -12.70 -21.90 9.72
CA GLU A 44 -11.66 -22.32 10.67
C GLU A 44 -10.73 -23.38 10.04
N LYS A 45 -11.29 -24.39 9.38
CA LYS A 45 -10.51 -25.42 8.66
C LYS A 45 -9.63 -24.83 7.56
N ASN A 46 -10.06 -23.76 6.92
CA ASN A 46 -9.36 -23.14 5.78
C ASN A 46 -8.70 -21.80 6.15
N LEU A 47 -8.56 -21.48 7.42
CA LEU A 47 -8.09 -20.16 7.88
C LEU A 47 -6.72 -19.78 7.33
N LEU A 48 -5.78 -20.72 7.29
CA LEU A 48 -4.43 -20.48 6.75
C LEU A 48 -4.47 -20.17 5.27
N PHE A 49 -5.27 -20.91 4.51
CA PHE A 49 -5.46 -20.67 3.08
C PHE A 49 -6.11 -19.31 2.81
N MET A 50 -7.13 -18.94 3.59
CA MET A 50 -7.78 -17.64 3.46
C MET A 50 -6.83 -16.48 3.79
N LYS A 51 -6.02 -16.61 4.83
CA LYS A 51 -4.97 -15.63 5.16
C LYS A 51 -3.94 -15.51 4.03
N TYR A 52 -3.54 -16.62 3.45
CA TYR A 52 -2.64 -16.63 2.29
C TYR A 52 -3.24 -15.89 1.09
N ILE A 53 -4.48 -16.25 0.71
CA ILE A 53 -5.18 -15.60 -0.40
C ILE A 53 -5.29 -14.08 -0.16
N ASN A 54 -5.74 -13.67 1.03
CA ASN A 54 -5.86 -12.25 1.35
C ASN A 54 -4.52 -11.51 1.18
N LYS A 55 -3.43 -12.10 1.68
CA LYS A 55 -2.08 -11.52 1.52
C LYS A 55 -1.64 -11.41 0.05
N GLU A 56 -1.96 -12.42 -0.78
CA GLU A 56 -1.60 -12.37 -2.20
C GLU A 56 -2.48 -11.38 -2.98
N PHE A 57 -3.74 -11.20 -2.59
CA PHE A 57 -4.60 -10.14 -3.14
C PHE A 57 -4.06 -8.76 -2.82
N ASP A 58 -3.64 -8.50 -1.57
CA ASP A 58 -3.01 -7.23 -1.18
C ASP A 58 -1.76 -6.94 -2.03
N ARG A 59 -0.94 -7.96 -2.28
CA ARG A 59 0.24 -7.82 -3.15
C ARG A 59 -0.14 -7.53 -4.60
N PHE A 60 -1.13 -8.23 -5.12
CA PHE A 60 -1.62 -8.03 -6.49
C PHE A 60 -2.18 -6.62 -6.66
N ASP A 61 -3.04 -6.16 -5.75
CA ASP A 61 -3.61 -4.81 -5.77
C ASP A 61 -2.51 -3.74 -5.73
N HIS A 62 -1.50 -3.96 -4.89
CA HIS A 62 -0.36 -3.07 -4.79
C HIS A 62 0.43 -2.95 -6.10
N TYR A 63 0.66 -4.05 -6.83
CA TYR A 63 1.30 -4.02 -8.14
C TYR A 63 0.40 -3.38 -9.20
N GLN A 64 -0.89 -3.71 -9.19
CA GLN A 64 -1.86 -3.11 -10.11
C GLN A 64 -1.95 -1.58 -9.94
N SER A 65 -2.00 -1.11 -8.70
CA SER A 65 -2.02 0.33 -8.39
C SER A 65 -0.77 1.04 -8.92
N ARG A 66 0.41 0.43 -8.79
CA ARG A 66 1.66 1.00 -9.34
C ARG A 66 1.64 1.06 -10.87
N LEU A 67 1.15 0.02 -11.54
CA LEU A 67 1.00 0.01 -12.99
C LEU A 67 0.03 1.09 -13.47
N PHE A 68 -1.07 1.24 -12.78
CA PHE A 68 -2.06 2.25 -13.09
C PHE A 68 -1.50 3.67 -12.88
N PHE A 69 -0.82 3.89 -11.77
CA PHE A 69 -0.12 5.14 -11.48
C PHE A 69 0.95 5.48 -12.52
N SER A 70 1.70 4.49 -12.98
CA SER A 70 2.69 4.64 -14.06
C SER A 70 2.05 5.15 -15.34
N LYS A 71 0.95 4.50 -15.78
CA LYS A 71 0.25 4.85 -17.01
C LYS A 71 -0.38 6.26 -16.98
N ILE A 72 -1.07 6.60 -15.87
CA ILE A 72 -1.73 7.91 -15.76
C ILE A 72 -0.73 9.07 -15.71
N ASN A 73 0.43 8.85 -15.09
CA ASN A 73 1.38 9.93 -14.85
C ASN A 73 2.59 9.90 -15.79
N ASP A 74 2.56 9.11 -16.85
CA ASP A 74 3.65 8.94 -17.81
C ASP A 74 5.00 8.70 -17.10
N LYS A 75 5.02 7.66 -16.27
CA LYS A 75 6.20 7.26 -15.48
C LYS A 75 6.67 5.88 -15.88
N ASN A 76 7.97 5.67 -15.87
CA ASN A 76 8.60 4.42 -16.26
C ASN A 76 9.02 3.58 -15.05
N PHE A 77 8.92 2.26 -15.19
CA PHE A 77 9.55 1.32 -14.28
C PHE A 77 10.99 1.07 -14.72
N ILE A 78 11.93 1.46 -13.88
CA ILE A 78 13.35 1.16 -14.09
C ILE A 78 13.69 -0.03 -13.18
N LEU A 79 13.83 -1.19 -13.79
CA LEU A 79 14.14 -2.42 -13.05
C LEU A 79 15.62 -2.44 -12.66
N PRO A 80 15.95 -2.76 -11.39
CA PRO A 80 17.33 -2.85 -10.96
C PRO A 80 18.09 -3.92 -11.74
N SER A 81 19.23 -3.54 -12.28
CA SER A 81 20.13 -4.42 -13.04
C SER A 81 21.11 -5.15 -12.11
N LYS A 82 21.55 -6.32 -12.52
CA LYS A 82 22.67 -7.03 -11.87
C LYS A 82 24.04 -6.49 -12.34
N ASN A 83 24.07 -5.73 -13.42
CA ASN A 83 25.27 -5.11 -13.94
C ASN A 83 25.63 -3.86 -13.15
N ASN A 84 26.91 -3.61 -12.93
CA ASN A 84 27.40 -2.40 -12.26
C ASN A 84 27.39 -1.18 -13.21
N VAL A 85 26.26 -0.94 -13.85
CA VAL A 85 26.06 0.21 -14.73
C VAL A 85 25.00 1.10 -14.11
N ASN A 86 25.40 2.31 -13.77
CA ASN A 86 24.50 3.29 -13.19
C ASN A 86 24.48 4.55 -14.06
N LYS A 87 23.36 4.77 -14.71
CA LYS A 87 23.14 5.90 -15.60
C LYS A 87 21.70 6.39 -15.42
N LEU A 88 21.53 7.63 -15.05
CA LEU A 88 20.24 8.30 -15.07
C LEU A 88 20.14 9.12 -16.37
N VAL A 89 19.01 9.00 -17.05
CA VAL A 89 18.70 9.77 -18.26
C VAL A 89 17.37 10.46 -18.05
N ASP A 90 17.36 11.77 -18.14
CA ASP A 90 16.18 12.64 -18.00
C ASP A 90 15.35 12.37 -16.74
N PHE A 91 16.03 12.07 -15.64
CA PHE A 91 15.37 11.86 -14.36
C PHE A 91 14.80 13.17 -13.82
N CYS A 92 13.51 13.17 -13.50
CA CYS A 92 12.84 14.26 -12.80
C CYS A 92 12.52 13.86 -11.36
N HIS A 93 13.03 14.63 -10.40
CA HIS A 93 12.80 14.36 -8.98
C HIS A 93 11.31 14.51 -8.63
N PRO A 94 10.64 13.48 -8.08
CA PRO A 94 9.18 13.46 -7.91
C PRO A 94 8.64 14.49 -6.92
N ALA A 95 9.46 14.98 -5.98
CA ALA A 95 9.07 16.00 -5.02
C ALA A 95 9.22 17.44 -5.52
N LEU A 96 9.69 17.65 -6.74
CA LEU A 96 9.86 18.97 -7.30
C LEU A 96 8.80 19.26 -8.36
N HIS A 97 8.07 20.36 -8.18
CA HIS A 97 7.23 20.92 -9.24
C HIS A 97 8.15 21.48 -10.36
N ASN A 98 7.86 21.13 -11.62
CA ASN A 98 8.65 21.55 -12.77
C ASN A 98 10.13 21.21 -12.66
N ALA A 99 10.46 20.02 -12.15
CA ALA A 99 11.81 19.54 -12.04
C ALA A 99 12.50 19.58 -13.42
N LYS A 100 13.67 20.19 -13.50
CA LYS A 100 14.51 20.08 -14.69
C LYS A 100 15.04 18.64 -14.77
N PRO A 101 14.95 17.98 -15.94
CA PRO A 101 15.52 16.66 -16.12
C PRO A 101 17.02 16.67 -15.85
N ILE A 102 17.51 15.64 -15.17
CA ILE A 102 18.95 15.46 -14.97
C ILE A 102 19.40 14.16 -15.62
N SER A 103 20.55 14.24 -16.29
CA SER A 103 21.22 13.06 -16.86
C SER A 103 22.62 12.98 -16.27
N ILE A 104 22.97 11.81 -15.74
CA ILE A 104 24.25 11.59 -15.09
C ILE A 104 24.69 10.14 -15.29
N ASP A 105 25.97 9.96 -15.61
CA ASP A 105 26.64 8.66 -15.65
C ASP A 105 27.54 8.53 -14.41
N PHE A 106 27.28 7.53 -13.58
CA PHE A 106 28.07 7.21 -12.38
C PHE A 106 28.44 5.73 -12.33
N THR A 107 28.90 5.24 -13.46
CA THR A 107 29.35 3.85 -13.62
C THR A 107 30.67 3.59 -12.88
N LYS A 108 31.45 4.62 -12.58
CA LYS A 108 32.70 4.51 -11.84
C LYS A 108 32.48 4.26 -10.37
N SER A 109 33.42 3.56 -9.73
CA SER A 109 33.35 3.22 -8.29
C SER A 109 33.32 4.46 -7.38
N VAL A 110 33.93 5.55 -7.82
CA VAL A 110 33.93 6.82 -7.11
C VAL A 110 33.61 7.94 -8.12
N VAL A 111 32.63 8.75 -7.74
CA VAL A 111 32.21 9.91 -8.53
C VAL A 111 32.23 11.14 -7.63
N MET A 112 32.92 12.18 -8.04
CA MET A 112 33.00 13.45 -7.33
C MET A 112 32.09 14.47 -7.98
N ILE A 113 31.19 15.07 -7.18
CA ILE A 113 30.30 16.15 -7.62
C ILE A 113 30.83 17.48 -7.06
N THR A 114 31.30 18.34 -7.92
CA THR A 114 31.84 19.66 -7.56
C THR A 114 30.98 20.78 -8.13
N GLY A 115 31.08 21.97 -7.58
CA GLY A 115 30.35 23.15 -8.04
C GLY A 115 30.24 24.23 -6.98
N VAL A 116 29.73 25.39 -7.36
CA VAL A 116 29.50 26.52 -6.43
C VAL A 116 28.48 26.20 -5.35
N ASN A 117 28.58 26.89 -4.23
CA ASN A 117 27.58 26.81 -3.18
C ASN A 117 26.24 27.30 -3.74
N ALA A 118 25.11 26.66 -3.31
CA ALA A 118 23.78 26.84 -3.90
C ALA A 118 23.60 26.36 -5.36
N GLY A 119 24.62 25.73 -5.97
CA GLY A 119 24.57 25.20 -7.35
C GLY A 119 23.79 23.89 -7.51
N GLY A 120 23.01 23.46 -6.51
CA GLY A 120 22.17 22.26 -6.62
C GLY A 120 22.87 20.93 -6.33
N LYS A 121 24.13 20.92 -5.84
CA LYS A 121 24.89 19.68 -5.52
C LYS A 121 24.10 18.72 -4.61
N THR A 122 23.55 19.24 -3.52
CA THR A 122 22.77 18.45 -2.56
C THR A 122 21.48 17.91 -3.21
N MET A 123 20.83 18.70 -4.07
CA MET A 123 19.64 18.24 -4.81
C MET A 123 19.99 17.15 -5.83
N MET A 124 21.13 17.26 -6.51
CA MET A 124 21.61 16.21 -7.41
C MET A 124 21.87 14.91 -6.64
N LEU A 125 22.53 14.99 -5.49
CA LEU A 125 22.78 13.81 -4.65
C LEU A 125 21.47 13.18 -4.15
N LYS A 126 20.52 14.00 -3.68
CA LYS A 126 19.17 13.54 -3.30
C LYS A 126 18.45 12.91 -4.49
N SER A 127 18.60 13.45 -5.68
CA SER A 127 17.99 12.91 -6.90
C SER A 127 18.53 11.52 -7.26
N ILE A 128 19.84 11.33 -7.19
CA ILE A 128 20.48 10.03 -7.42
C ILE A 128 19.97 9.00 -6.40
N LEU A 129 20.00 9.36 -5.12
CA LEU A 129 19.49 8.48 -4.05
C LEU A 129 18.03 8.13 -4.23
N THR A 130 17.20 9.10 -4.58
CA THR A 130 15.77 8.89 -4.84
C THR A 130 15.57 7.95 -6.03
N ALA A 131 16.28 8.12 -7.14
CA ALA A 131 16.16 7.24 -8.29
C ALA A 131 16.56 5.79 -7.95
N VAL A 132 17.67 5.60 -7.22
CA VAL A 132 18.11 4.28 -6.76
C VAL A 132 17.09 3.64 -5.84
N PHE A 133 16.54 4.41 -4.90
CA PHE A 133 15.52 3.94 -3.98
C PHE A 133 14.22 3.54 -4.70
N LEU A 134 13.72 4.39 -5.60
CA LEU A 134 12.52 4.12 -6.37
C LEU A 134 12.68 2.87 -7.25
N SER A 135 13.83 2.71 -7.90
CA SER A 135 14.14 1.50 -8.67
C SER A 135 14.16 0.26 -7.78
N LYS A 136 14.82 0.32 -6.62
CA LYS A 136 14.93 -0.81 -5.69
C LYS A 136 13.57 -1.31 -5.21
N TYR A 137 12.61 -0.41 -4.99
CA TYR A 137 11.27 -0.75 -4.51
C TYR A 137 10.22 -0.84 -5.63
N LEU A 138 10.65 -0.80 -6.89
CA LEU A 138 9.78 -0.90 -8.07
C LEU A 138 8.66 0.15 -8.05
N ILE A 139 9.03 1.38 -7.73
CA ILE A 139 8.13 2.54 -7.78
C ILE A 139 8.39 3.29 -9.08
N PRO A 140 7.40 3.50 -9.94
CA PRO A 140 7.61 4.17 -11.22
C PRO A 140 7.90 5.66 -11.04
N TYR A 141 8.81 6.19 -11.86
CA TYR A 141 9.20 7.60 -11.83
C TYR A 141 9.50 8.13 -13.24
N LYS A 142 9.56 9.44 -13.36
CA LYS A 142 9.83 10.10 -14.64
C LYS A 142 11.32 10.07 -14.94
N ALA A 143 11.70 9.24 -15.90
CA ALA A 143 13.04 9.13 -16.47
C ALA A 143 12.95 8.46 -17.83
N HIS A 144 13.97 8.65 -18.66
CA HIS A 144 14.05 7.95 -19.94
C HIS A 144 14.28 6.44 -19.73
N HIS A 145 13.82 5.62 -20.68
CA HIS A 145 13.93 4.14 -20.60
C HIS A 145 15.38 3.63 -20.65
N ASP A 146 16.33 4.44 -21.15
CA ASP A 146 17.76 4.13 -21.12
C ASP A 146 18.39 4.29 -19.73
N THR A 147 17.62 4.68 -18.74
CA THR A 147 18.09 4.74 -17.36
C THR A 147 18.38 3.34 -16.84
N THR A 148 19.57 3.15 -16.28
CA THR A 148 19.99 1.89 -15.67
C THR A 148 20.43 2.12 -14.23
N VAL A 149 19.97 1.29 -13.31
CA VAL A 149 20.31 1.36 -11.89
C VAL A 149 20.71 -0.02 -11.40
N THR A 150 21.85 -0.11 -10.73
CA THR A 150 22.31 -1.37 -10.13
C THR A 150 21.46 -1.74 -8.92
N ASN A 151 21.29 -3.04 -8.68
CA ASN A 151 20.62 -3.55 -7.49
C ASN A 151 21.57 -3.50 -6.28
N PHE A 152 21.57 -2.38 -5.57
CA PHE A 152 22.40 -2.20 -4.39
C PHE A 152 21.86 -2.99 -3.19
N LYS A 153 22.74 -3.68 -2.47
CA LYS A 153 22.41 -4.40 -1.22
C LYS A 153 22.02 -3.41 -0.12
N SER A 154 22.79 -2.33 0.02
CA SER A 154 22.56 -1.26 1.00
C SER A 154 22.77 0.10 0.38
N ILE A 155 22.08 1.09 0.90
CA ILE A 155 22.19 2.51 0.50
C ILE A 155 22.45 3.29 1.78
N ASN A 156 23.58 3.94 1.88
CA ASN A 156 23.92 4.83 2.98
C ASN A 156 24.14 6.24 2.41
N ALA A 157 23.57 7.23 3.06
CA ALA A 157 23.68 8.62 2.64
C ALA A 157 23.98 9.52 3.83
N VAL A 158 25.00 10.39 3.64
CA VAL A 158 25.26 11.52 4.52
C VAL A 158 24.95 12.77 3.69
N LEU A 159 23.87 13.46 4.02
CA LEU A 159 23.34 14.59 3.25
C LEU A 159 23.64 15.94 3.89
N ASP A 160 23.95 15.96 5.18
CA ASP A 160 24.26 17.17 5.91
C ASP A 160 25.77 17.26 6.14
N ASP A 161 26.34 18.42 5.78
CA ASP A 161 27.71 18.72 6.10
C ASP A 161 27.75 19.34 7.50
N PRO A 162 28.39 18.70 8.50
CA PRO A 162 28.49 19.25 9.85
C PRO A 162 29.27 20.57 9.92
N GLN A 163 29.89 21.01 8.82
CA GLN A 163 30.61 22.28 8.75
C GLN A 163 29.71 23.50 8.48
N SER A 164 28.44 23.34 8.23
CA SER A 164 27.52 24.46 7.97
C SER A 164 26.93 25.10 9.24
N VAL A 165 27.36 24.67 10.42
CA VAL A 165 26.99 25.32 11.69
C VAL A 165 28.17 26.23 12.12
N LYS A 166 28.16 27.43 11.63
CA LYS A 166 28.85 28.59 12.20
C LYS A 166 27.85 29.72 12.36
#